data_a24bb4a3df4256f84cffb4b2a0e76e75
#
_entry.id   a24bb4a3df4256f84cffb4b2a0e76e75
#
_cell.length_a   1.000
_cell.length_b   1.000
_cell.length_c   1.000
_cell.angle_alpha   90.00
_cell.angle_beta   90.00
_cell.angle_gamma   90.00
#
_symmetry.space_group_name_H-M   'P 1'
#
loop_
_entity.id
_entity.type
_entity.pdbx_description
1 polymer ?
#
loop_
_entity_poly.entity_id
_entity_poly.type
_entity_poly.pdbx_seq_one_letter_code
_entity_poly.pdbx_strand_id
1 'polypeptide(L)'
;MMKRVDGKVAIITGSALGIGGATALLLAKEGAKVAITDINDEAGLSLRDEIITAGGVAQYWHLNTADEDNVKDVFAKVFSEFGSIDILVNNAGIAGANKPTHEITKQEWEAVININVNGVFLCTKYAIPYLKKATTGSIINLSSIYGLVGAADLPPYHASKGAVRLMSKNDALFYAKDNIRVNSVHPGFIWTPLVAALATDSPEGSEAFKAKLDSLHPIGHVGAPDDIAYGILYLASDESKFVTGSELVIDGGYTCQ
;
A
#
# COMPACT_ATOMS: atom_id res chain seq x y z
N MET A 1 -15.48 17.74 13.91
CA MET A 1 -14.06 17.89 13.50
C MET A 1 -14.01 17.99 11.99
N MET A 2 -13.13 18.82 11.44
CA MET A 2 -12.91 18.86 9.99
C MET A 2 -12.30 17.53 9.54
N LYS A 3 -12.85 16.90 8.50
CA LYS A 3 -12.33 15.65 7.94
C LYS A 3 -11.00 15.93 7.22
N ARG A 4 -9.98 15.07 7.40
CA ARG A 4 -8.60 15.33 6.98
C ARG A 4 -8.38 15.21 5.45
N VAL A 5 -9.23 14.46 4.77
CA VAL A 5 -9.20 14.24 3.31
C VAL A 5 -10.58 14.43 2.67
N ASP A 6 -11.36 15.38 3.20
CA ASP A 6 -12.74 15.63 2.80
C ASP A 6 -12.86 15.96 1.31
N GLY A 7 -13.76 15.24 0.63
CA GLY A 7 -14.03 15.40 -0.81
C GLY A 7 -12.94 14.89 -1.75
N LYS A 8 -11.75 14.49 -1.25
CA LYS A 8 -10.67 13.90 -2.08
C LYS A 8 -11.06 12.51 -2.58
N VAL A 9 -10.58 12.16 -3.77
CA VAL A 9 -10.76 10.83 -4.36
C VAL A 9 -9.47 10.03 -4.18
N ALA A 10 -9.56 8.87 -3.51
CA ALA A 10 -8.44 7.99 -3.23
C ALA A 10 -8.58 6.64 -3.96
N ILE A 11 -7.57 6.26 -4.73
CA ILE A 11 -7.42 4.89 -5.25
C ILE A 11 -6.46 4.15 -4.33
N ILE A 12 -6.86 2.94 -3.88
CA ILE A 12 -6.04 2.09 -3.03
C ILE A 12 -5.95 0.72 -3.68
N THR A 13 -4.74 0.28 -4.06
CA THR A 13 -4.54 -1.03 -4.68
C THR A 13 -4.36 -2.13 -3.63
N GLY A 14 -4.88 -3.34 -3.89
CA GLY A 14 -4.84 -4.43 -2.91
C GLY A 14 -5.59 -4.07 -1.63
N SER A 15 -6.77 -3.45 -1.76
CA SER A 15 -7.46 -2.83 -0.64
C SER A 15 -8.66 -3.61 -0.10
N ALA A 16 -8.85 -4.86 -0.52
CA ALA A 16 -9.94 -5.68 0.01
C ALA A 16 -9.71 -6.09 1.49
N LEU A 17 -8.46 -6.24 1.91
CA LEU A 17 -8.09 -6.75 3.24
C LEU A 17 -6.82 -6.06 3.78
N GLY A 18 -6.47 -6.35 5.03
CA GLY A 18 -5.20 -5.97 5.65
C GLY A 18 -4.98 -4.45 5.70
N ILE A 19 -3.76 -4.01 5.40
CA ILE A 19 -3.36 -2.59 5.43
C ILE A 19 -4.22 -1.77 4.45
N GLY A 20 -4.43 -2.30 3.24
CA GLY A 20 -5.24 -1.62 2.22
C GLY A 20 -6.68 -1.44 2.67
N GLY A 21 -7.30 -2.46 3.27
CA GLY A 21 -8.68 -2.40 3.79
C GLY A 21 -8.81 -1.41 4.94
N ALA A 22 -7.90 -1.45 5.92
CA ALA A 22 -7.88 -0.47 7.02
C ALA A 22 -7.69 0.96 6.51
N THR A 23 -6.84 1.15 5.49
CA THR A 23 -6.64 2.44 4.83
C THR A 23 -7.93 2.92 4.16
N ALA A 24 -8.63 2.03 3.43
CA ALA A 24 -9.89 2.38 2.77
C ALA A 24 -10.95 2.83 3.76
N LEU A 25 -11.14 2.08 4.85
CA LEU A 25 -12.06 2.44 5.95
C LEU A 25 -11.70 3.80 6.56
N LEU A 26 -10.43 4.01 6.89
CA LEU A 26 -9.98 5.23 7.55
C LEU A 26 -10.12 6.46 6.63
N LEU A 27 -9.70 6.35 5.35
CA LEU A 27 -9.82 7.46 4.41
C LEU A 27 -11.29 7.82 4.14
N ALA A 28 -12.18 6.81 4.02
CA ALA A 28 -13.62 7.05 3.88
C ALA A 28 -14.22 7.75 5.11
N LYS A 29 -13.85 7.31 6.31
CA LYS A 29 -14.23 7.96 7.58
C LYS A 29 -13.79 9.41 7.64
N GLU A 30 -12.62 9.71 7.09
CA GLU A 30 -12.02 11.05 7.00
C GLU A 30 -12.49 11.84 5.76
N GLY A 31 -13.54 11.37 5.07
CA GLY A 31 -14.29 12.10 4.05
C GLY A 31 -13.84 11.89 2.60
N ALA A 32 -12.90 10.98 2.34
CA ALA A 32 -12.56 10.64 0.97
C ALA A 32 -13.67 9.83 0.29
N LYS A 33 -13.77 9.98 -1.04
CA LYS A 33 -14.41 9.01 -1.92
C LYS A 33 -13.38 7.94 -2.26
N VAL A 34 -13.64 6.68 -1.92
CA VAL A 34 -12.64 5.62 -2.00
C VAL A 34 -12.93 4.68 -3.16
N ALA A 35 -11.95 4.56 -4.05
CA ALA A 35 -11.88 3.50 -5.03
C ALA A 35 -11.14 2.31 -4.42
N ILE A 36 -11.91 1.29 -4.00
CA ILE A 36 -11.39 0.00 -3.53
C ILE A 36 -11.00 -0.81 -4.76
N THR A 37 -9.75 -1.23 -4.86
CA THR A 37 -9.29 -2.01 -5.99
C THR A 37 -8.49 -3.23 -5.54
N ASP A 38 -8.90 -4.43 -6.02
CA ASP A 38 -8.30 -5.70 -5.64
C ASP A 38 -8.61 -6.77 -6.70
N ILE A 39 -7.92 -7.90 -6.63
CA ILE A 39 -8.26 -9.12 -7.38
C ILE A 39 -9.30 -9.98 -6.65
N ASN A 40 -9.53 -9.74 -5.35
CA ASN A 40 -10.51 -10.46 -4.53
C ASN A 40 -11.85 -9.70 -4.54
N ASP A 41 -12.71 -10.06 -5.50
CA ASP A 41 -13.98 -9.39 -5.74
C ASP A 41 -14.92 -9.48 -4.53
N GLU A 42 -15.01 -10.65 -3.90
CA GLU A 42 -15.91 -10.88 -2.76
C GLU A 42 -15.54 -9.97 -1.57
N ALA A 43 -14.30 -9.99 -1.16
CA ALA A 43 -13.84 -9.17 -0.04
C ALA A 43 -13.90 -7.66 -0.38
N GLY A 44 -13.59 -7.28 -1.62
CA GLY A 44 -13.65 -5.88 -2.07
C GLY A 44 -15.07 -5.33 -2.09
N LEU A 45 -16.05 -6.12 -2.55
CA LEU A 45 -17.46 -5.77 -2.51
C LEU A 45 -17.99 -5.68 -1.07
N SER A 46 -17.60 -6.61 -0.20
CA SER A 46 -17.96 -6.58 1.22
C SER A 46 -17.45 -5.31 1.90
N LEU A 47 -16.20 -4.93 1.67
CA LEU A 47 -15.61 -3.71 2.23
C LEU A 47 -16.30 -2.43 1.71
N ARG A 48 -16.65 -2.39 0.42
CA ARG A 48 -17.46 -1.30 -0.15
C ARG A 48 -18.76 -1.13 0.62
N ASP A 49 -19.48 -2.22 0.85
CA ASP A 49 -20.79 -2.19 1.51
C ASP A 49 -20.67 -1.78 2.99
N GLU A 50 -19.59 -2.19 3.67
CA GLU A 50 -19.26 -1.74 5.02
C GLU A 50 -19.05 -0.21 5.06
N ILE A 51 -18.25 0.35 4.14
CA ILE A 51 -18.00 1.80 4.06
C ILE A 51 -19.29 2.56 3.79
N ILE A 52 -20.13 2.10 2.86
CA ILE A 52 -21.39 2.73 2.52
C ILE A 52 -22.35 2.69 3.72
N THR A 53 -22.44 1.56 4.41
CA THR A 53 -23.27 1.39 5.61
C THR A 53 -22.84 2.34 6.74
N ALA A 54 -21.53 2.60 6.86
CA ALA A 54 -20.98 3.57 7.79
C ALA A 54 -21.16 5.06 7.35
N GLY A 55 -21.82 5.29 6.20
CA GLY A 55 -22.09 6.63 5.66
C GLY A 55 -20.95 7.24 4.85
N GLY A 56 -19.96 6.45 4.48
CA GLY A 56 -18.89 6.83 3.57
C GLY A 56 -19.26 6.69 2.10
N VAL A 57 -18.34 7.06 1.21
CA VAL A 57 -18.48 6.93 -0.25
C VAL A 57 -17.41 6.01 -0.76
N ALA A 58 -17.79 4.87 -1.31
CA ALA A 58 -16.86 3.90 -1.89
C ALA A 58 -17.45 3.18 -3.09
N GLN A 59 -16.57 2.76 -4.01
CA GLN A 59 -16.90 1.86 -5.10
C GLN A 59 -15.77 0.85 -5.29
N TYR A 60 -16.11 -0.35 -5.76
CA TYR A 60 -15.16 -1.43 -6.00
C TYR A 60 -14.90 -1.62 -7.50
N TRP A 61 -13.64 -1.88 -7.86
CA TRP A 61 -13.22 -2.34 -9.19
C TRP A 61 -12.24 -3.49 -9.07
N HIS A 62 -12.45 -4.54 -9.86
CA HIS A 62 -11.45 -5.59 -10.03
C HIS A 62 -10.19 -5.01 -10.68
N LEU A 63 -9.04 -5.17 -10.03
CA LEU A 63 -7.77 -4.65 -10.51
C LEU A 63 -6.63 -5.65 -10.29
N ASN A 64 -6.08 -6.16 -11.38
CA ASN A 64 -4.77 -6.79 -11.42
C ASN A 64 -3.72 -5.75 -11.78
N THR A 65 -2.90 -5.33 -10.82
CA THR A 65 -1.87 -4.30 -11.04
C THR A 65 -0.75 -4.72 -11.99
N ALA A 66 -0.60 -6.01 -12.28
CA ALA A 66 0.35 -6.53 -13.27
C ALA A 66 -0.18 -6.48 -14.72
N ASP A 67 -1.46 -6.13 -14.91
CA ASP A 67 -2.10 -6.01 -16.22
C ASP A 67 -2.27 -4.53 -16.58
N GLU A 68 -1.47 -4.07 -17.56
CA GLU A 68 -1.44 -2.66 -17.95
C GLU A 68 -2.78 -2.15 -18.49
N ASP A 69 -3.48 -2.95 -19.30
CA ASP A 69 -4.76 -2.56 -19.87
C ASP A 69 -5.85 -2.49 -18.78
N ASN A 70 -5.83 -3.41 -17.82
CA ASN A 70 -6.73 -3.38 -16.70
C ASN A 70 -6.48 -2.16 -15.80
N VAL A 71 -5.22 -1.82 -15.50
CA VAL A 71 -4.87 -0.60 -14.75
C VAL A 71 -5.39 0.63 -15.47
N LYS A 72 -5.12 0.78 -16.77
CA LYS A 72 -5.56 1.91 -17.58
C LYS A 72 -7.08 2.08 -17.57
N ASP A 73 -7.81 0.99 -17.78
CA ASP A 73 -9.27 0.98 -17.81
C ASP A 73 -9.89 1.35 -16.44
N VAL A 74 -9.39 0.76 -15.35
CA VAL A 74 -9.90 1.02 -13.99
C VAL A 74 -9.66 2.47 -13.61
N PHE A 75 -8.48 3.05 -13.86
CA PHE A 75 -8.20 4.45 -13.50
C PHE A 75 -9.08 5.43 -14.29
N ALA A 76 -9.38 5.12 -15.56
CA ALA A 76 -10.34 5.90 -16.35
C ALA A 76 -11.76 5.80 -15.79
N LYS A 77 -12.20 4.60 -15.37
CA LYS A 77 -13.51 4.37 -14.74
C LYS A 77 -13.63 5.10 -13.41
N VAL A 78 -12.60 5.07 -12.56
CA VAL A 78 -12.59 5.80 -11.28
C VAL A 78 -12.72 7.31 -11.53
N PHE A 79 -11.97 7.85 -12.49
CA PHE A 79 -12.07 9.26 -12.84
C PHE A 79 -13.46 9.62 -13.39
N SER A 80 -14.06 8.75 -14.21
CA SER A 80 -15.41 8.96 -14.74
C SER A 80 -16.47 8.96 -13.64
N GLU A 81 -16.33 8.08 -12.63
CA GLU A 81 -17.28 7.93 -11.53
C GLU A 81 -17.19 9.09 -10.52
N PHE A 82 -15.98 9.45 -10.11
CA PHE A 82 -15.79 10.39 -9.01
C PHE A 82 -15.40 11.82 -9.45
N GLY A 83 -14.99 12.00 -10.71
CA GLY A 83 -14.63 13.29 -11.29
C GLY A 83 -13.20 13.76 -11.00
N SER A 84 -12.46 13.07 -10.12
CA SER A 84 -11.07 13.38 -9.76
C SER A 84 -10.29 12.11 -9.41
N ILE A 85 -8.97 12.22 -9.33
CA ILE A 85 -8.07 11.32 -8.59
C ILE A 85 -7.06 12.24 -7.89
N ASP A 86 -7.06 12.23 -6.55
CA ASP A 86 -6.25 13.11 -5.72
C ASP A 86 -5.19 12.34 -4.95
N ILE A 87 -5.48 11.08 -4.61
CA ILE A 87 -4.64 10.22 -3.80
C ILE A 87 -4.49 8.85 -4.49
N LEU A 88 -3.24 8.38 -4.61
CA LEU A 88 -2.94 7.01 -4.99
C LEU A 88 -2.17 6.32 -3.87
N VAL A 89 -2.69 5.18 -3.39
CA VAL A 89 -1.99 4.30 -2.45
C VAL A 89 -1.63 3.01 -3.17
N ASN A 90 -0.37 2.85 -3.52
CA ASN A 90 0.19 1.63 -4.09
C ASN A 90 0.49 0.65 -2.96
N ASN A 91 -0.50 -0.14 -2.58
CA ASN A 91 -0.41 -1.11 -1.48
C ASN A 91 -0.37 -2.57 -1.97
N ALA A 92 -0.90 -2.88 -3.15
CA ALA A 92 -0.88 -4.24 -3.68
C ALA A 92 0.52 -4.85 -3.70
N GLY A 93 0.66 -6.08 -3.21
CA GLY A 93 1.95 -6.76 -3.18
C GLY A 93 1.86 -8.17 -2.62
N ILE A 94 2.86 -8.98 -2.95
CA ILE A 94 3.03 -10.36 -2.48
C ILE A 94 4.43 -10.54 -1.89
N ALA A 95 4.57 -11.48 -0.95
CA ALA A 95 5.86 -11.81 -0.33
C ALA A 95 6.75 -12.67 -1.26
N GLY A 96 6.14 -13.59 -2.01
CA GLY A 96 6.86 -14.49 -2.89
C GLY A 96 7.54 -15.66 -2.16
N ALA A 97 8.48 -16.32 -2.84
CA ALA A 97 9.15 -17.50 -2.34
C ALA A 97 10.21 -17.18 -1.27
N ASN A 98 10.20 -17.95 -0.20
CA ASN A 98 11.18 -17.88 0.89
C ASN A 98 12.21 -19.02 0.75
N LYS A 99 13.23 -18.77 -0.06
CA LYS A 99 14.33 -19.71 -0.35
C LYS A 99 15.62 -18.92 -0.57
N PRO A 100 16.81 -19.56 -0.43
CA PRO A 100 18.07 -18.94 -0.86
C PRO A 100 18.04 -18.52 -2.34
N THR A 101 18.73 -17.45 -2.69
CA THR A 101 18.70 -16.86 -4.05
C THR A 101 18.98 -17.85 -5.17
N HIS A 102 19.90 -18.80 -4.97
CA HIS A 102 20.26 -19.81 -5.99
C HIS A 102 19.19 -20.87 -6.23
N GLU A 103 18.18 -20.95 -5.36
CA GLU A 103 17.03 -21.86 -5.48
C GLU A 103 15.77 -21.15 -6.00
N ILE A 104 15.79 -19.81 -6.09
CA ILE A 104 14.68 -19.02 -6.64
C ILE A 104 14.62 -19.21 -8.14
N THR A 105 13.50 -19.69 -8.64
CA THR A 105 13.29 -19.77 -10.08
C THR A 105 13.03 -18.37 -10.68
N LYS A 106 13.33 -18.21 -11.96
CA LYS A 106 13.01 -16.96 -12.66
C LYS A 106 11.53 -16.61 -12.58
N GLN A 107 10.65 -17.62 -12.65
CA GLN A 107 9.20 -17.40 -12.56
C GLN A 107 8.78 -16.89 -11.17
N GLU A 108 9.31 -17.44 -10.08
CA GLU A 108 9.05 -16.96 -8.71
C GLU A 108 9.56 -15.53 -8.51
N TRP A 109 10.72 -15.21 -9.07
CA TRP A 109 11.26 -13.86 -9.07
C TRP A 109 10.35 -12.88 -9.82
N GLU A 110 10.02 -13.20 -11.09
CA GLU A 110 9.20 -12.35 -11.96
C GLU A 110 7.79 -12.13 -11.39
N ALA A 111 7.20 -13.11 -10.72
CA ALA A 111 5.90 -12.95 -10.07
C ALA A 111 5.89 -11.81 -9.05
N VAL A 112 6.94 -11.72 -8.20
CA VAL A 112 7.06 -10.64 -7.21
C VAL A 112 7.35 -9.30 -7.89
N ILE A 113 8.27 -9.27 -8.84
CA ILE A 113 8.64 -8.02 -9.55
C ILE A 113 7.44 -7.46 -10.33
N ASN A 114 6.66 -8.32 -10.99
CA ASN A 114 5.50 -7.88 -11.77
C ASN A 114 4.42 -7.22 -10.92
N ILE A 115 4.16 -7.74 -9.74
CA ILE A 115 3.14 -7.15 -8.85
C ILE A 115 3.73 -5.97 -8.06
N ASN A 116 4.85 -6.19 -7.36
CA ASN A 116 5.35 -5.24 -6.38
C ASN A 116 6.09 -4.03 -7.00
N VAL A 117 6.64 -4.17 -8.20
CA VAL A 117 7.43 -3.12 -8.87
C VAL A 117 6.71 -2.61 -10.11
N ASN A 118 6.42 -3.50 -11.08
CA ASN A 118 5.75 -3.12 -12.31
C ASN A 118 4.33 -2.61 -12.02
N GLY A 119 3.61 -3.21 -11.05
CA GLY A 119 2.30 -2.74 -10.61
C GLY A 119 2.34 -1.32 -10.06
N VAL A 120 3.33 -0.99 -9.21
CA VAL A 120 3.53 0.38 -8.71
C VAL A 120 3.83 1.35 -9.85
N PHE A 121 4.69 0.96 -10.78
CA PHE A 121 4.99 1.75 -11.98
C PHE A 121 3.74 2.00 -12.83
N LEU A 122 2.97 0.96 -13.15
CA LEU A 122 1.77 1.08 -13.99
C LEU A 122 0.70 1.95 -13.32
N CYS A 123 0.40 1.71 -12.04
CA CYS A 123 -0.56 2.51 -11.31
C CYS A 123 -0.15 3.99 -11.23
N THR A 124 1.13 4.27 -10.96
CA THR A 124 1.67 5.64 -10.97
C THR A 124 1.54 6.25 -12.37
N LYS A 125 1.99 5.53 -13.42
CA LYS A 125 1.92 5.99 -14.82
C LYS A 125 0.51 6.45 -15.20
N TYR A 126 -0.51 5.67 -14.86
CA TYR A 126 -1.89 5.96 -15.24
C TYR A 126 -2.61 6.91 -14.27
N ALA A 127 -2.11 7.10 -13.02
CA ALA A 127 -2.62 8.12 -12.10
C ALA A 127 -2.16 9.54 -12.45
N ILE A 128 -0.89 9.71 -12.86
CA ILE A 128 -0.27 11.02 -13.08
C ILE A 128 -1.11 11.97 -13.97
N PRO A 129 -1.66 11.53 -15.14
CA PRO A 129 -2.47 12.43 -15.98
C PRO A 129 -3.70 13.00 -15.27
N TYR A 130 -4.26 12.28 -14.30
CA TYR A 130 -5.42 12.71 -13.51
C TYR A 130 -4.99 13.55 -12.30
N LEU A 131 -3.93 13.13 -11.58
CA LEU A 131 -3.35 13.87 -10.47
C LEU A 131 -2.91 15.29 -10.89
N LYS A 132 -2.40 15.45 -12.11
CA LYS A 132 -2.07 16.78 -12.69
C LYS A 132 -3.27 17.69 -12.93
N LYS A 133 -4.49 17.14 -12.96
CA LYS A 133 -5.73 17.92 -13.08
C LYS A 133 -6.27 18.36 -11.71
N ALA A 134 -5.85 17.68 -10.65
CA ALA A 134 -6.19 18.05 -9.28
C ALA A 134 -5.35 19.26 -8.82
N THR A 135 -5.82 19.98 -7.80
CA THR A 135 -5.08 21.12 -7.23
C THR A 135 -3.80 20.65 -6.53
N THR A 136 -3.85 19.47 -5.89
CA THR A 136 -2.73 18.82 -5.21
C THR A 136 -2.88 17.32 -5.35
N GLY A 137 -1.77 16.60 -5.56
CA GLY A 137 -1.74 15.14 -5.63
C GLY A 137 -0.89 14.51 -4.52
N SER A 138 -1.26 13.31 -4.07
CA SER A 138 -0.42 12.51 -3.15
C SER A 138 -0.35 11.06 -3.61
N ILE A 139 0.88 10.57 -3.80
CA ILE A 139 1.16 9.15 -4.07
C ILE A 139 1.88 8.59 -2.85
N ILE A 140 1.34 7.49 -2.31
CA ILE A 140 1.91 6.78 -1.15
C ILE A 140 2.22 5.35 -1.58
N ASN A 141 3.49 5.00 -1.57
CA ASN A 141 3.96 3.69 -2.00
C ASN A 141 4.31 2.83 -0.79
N LEU A 142 3.71 1.65 -0.67
CA LEU A 142 4.02 0.70 0.41
C LEU A 142 5.30 -0.06 0.07
N SER A 143 6.42 0.39 0.69
CA SER A 143 7.66 -0.35 0.77
C SER A 143 7.59 -1.35 1.93
N SER A 144 8.64 -1.44 2.73
CA SER A 144 8.77 -2.31 3.91
C SER A 144 10.04 -1.93 4.67
N ILE A 145 10.20 -2.41 5.91
CA ILE A 145 11.52 -2.51 6.56
C ILE A 145 12.51 -3.28 5.69
N TYR A 146 12.05 -4.26 4.91
CA TYR A 146 12.87 -5.02 3.96
C TYR A 146 13.31 -4.21 2.70
N GLY A 147 12.85 -2.99 2.56
CA GLY A 147 13.41 -2.00 1.65
C GLY A 147 14.55 -1.16 2.28
N LEU A 148 14.79 -1.33 3.59
CA LEU A 148 15.79 -0.57 4.38
C LEU A 148 16.92 -1.46 4.89
N VAL A 149 16.58 -2.66 5.39
CA VAL A 149 17.51 -3.61 6.00
C VAL A 149 17.38 -4.99 5.37
N GLY A 150 18.43 -5.81 5.48
CA GLY A 150 18.43 -7.19 5.02
C GLY A 150 17.93 -8.15 6.09
N ALA A 151 17.34 -9.27 5.63
CA ALA A 151 17.06 -10.45 6.42
C ALA A 151 17.37 -11.70 5.58
N ALA A 152 17.57 -12.86 6.24
CA ALA A 152 17.93 -14.10 5.55
C ALA A 152 16.68 -14.84 5.02
N ASP A 153 15.76 -14.09 4.39
CA ASP A 153 14.52 -14.58 3.82
C ASP A 153 14.08 -13.76 2.60
N LEU A 154 13.11 -14.22 1.85
CA LEU A 154 12.34 -13.52 0.80
C LEU A 154 13.19 -12.66 -0.16
N PRO A 155 14.23 -13.18 -0.87
CA PRO A 155 15.10 -12.35 -1.73
C PRO A 155 14.36 -11.51 -2.77
N PRO A 156 13.33 -11.99 -3.50
CA PRO A 156 12.59 -11.16 -4.46
C PRO A 156 11.84 -10.00 -3.79
N TYR A 157 11.33 -10.22 -2.57
CA TYR A 157 10.61 -9.20 -1.81
C TYR A 157 11.52 -8.05 -1.41
N HIS A 158 12.72 -8.34 -0.85
CA HIS A 158 13.72 -7.33 -0.52
C HIS A 158 14.08 -6.47 -1.74
N ALA A 159 14.36 -7.12 -2.87
CA ALA A 159 14.66 -6.42 -4.12
C ALA A 159 13.49 -5.50 -4.55
N SER A 160 12.25 -6.01 -4.49
CA SER A 160 11.07 -5.26 -4.87
C SER A 160 10.82 -4.04 -3.97
N LYS A 161 10.97 -4.20 -2.65
CA LYS A 161 10.72 -3.12 -1.68
C LYS A 161 11.84 -2.07 -1.69
N GLY A 162 13.09 -2.48 -1.95
CA GLY A 162 14.19 -1.56 -2.24
C GLY A 162 13.95 -0.75 -3.51
N ALA A 163 13.43 -1.37 -4.57
CA ALA A 163 13.05 -0.67 -5.80
C ALA A 163 11.95 0.37 -5.56
N VAL A 164 10.85 -0.01 -4.89
CA VAL A 164 9.74 0.91 -4.56
C VAL A 164 10.21 2.11 -3.74
N ARG A 165 11.12 1.90 -2.78
CA ARG A 165 11.75 2.96 -2.01
C ARG A 165 12.39 4.03 -2.90
N LEU A 166 13.25 3.61 -3.85
CA LEU A 166 13.96 4.55 -4.73
C LEU A 166 13.09 5.11 -5.84
N MET A 167 12.12 4.34 -6.37
CA MET A 167 11.11 4.85 -7.29
C MET A 167 10.34 6.01 -6.67
N SER A 168 9.96 5.92 -5.38
CA SER A 168 9.25 6.98 -4.66
C SER A 168 10.06 8.28 -4.61
N LYS A 169 11.37 8.20 -4.38
CA LYS A 169 12.26 9.39 -4.39
C LYS A 169 12.42 9.99 -5.78
N ASN A 170 12.54 9.15 -6.80
CA ASN A 170 12.66 9.58 -8.18
C ASN A 170 11.39 10.32 -8.62
N ASP A 171 10.23 9.72 -8.40
CA ASP A 171 8.93 10.32 -8.78
C ASP A 171 8.64 11.60 -7.98
N ALA A 172 9.05 11.67 -6.72
CA ALA A 172 8.95 12.90 -5.91
C ALA A 172 9.65 14.09 -6.57
N LEU A 173 10.83 13.87 -7.14
CA LEU A 173 11.59 14.91 -7.84
C LEU A 173 10.96 15.28 -9.19
N PHE A 174 10.47 14.29 -9.95
CA PHE A 174 9.86 14.54 -11.25
C PHE A 174 8.56 15.32 -11.15
N TYR A 175 7.71 15.02 -10.16
CA TYR A 175 6.34 15.55 -10.09
C TYR A 175 6.14 16.66 -9.06
N ALA A 176 7.19 17.09 -8.35
CA ALA A 176 7.10 18.19 -7.37
C ALA A 176 6.57 19.51 -7.99
N LYS A 177 6.96 19.81 -9.23
CA LYS A 177 6.50 21.03 -9.95
C LYS A 177 5.02 20.96 -10.34
N ASP A 178 4.44 19.78 -10.37
CA ASP A 178 3.04 19.54 -10.64
C ASP A 178 2.19 19.53 -9.36
N ASN A 179 2.75 19.91 -8.20
CA ASN A 179 2.14 19.82 -6.87
C ASN A 179 1.73 18.39 -6.48
N ILE A 180 2.45 17.39 -6.97
CA ILE A 180 2.25 15.98 -6.62
C ILE A 180 3.38 15.56 -5.68
N ARG A 181 3.02 15.13 -4.48
CA ARG A 181 3.94 14.57 -3.49
C ARG A 181 4.00 13.06 -3.65
N VAL A 182 5.19 12.48 -3.53
CA VAL A 182 5.38 11.03 -3.56
C VAL A 182 6.23 10.62 -2.37
N ASN A 183 5.72 9.72 -1.55
CA ASN A 183 6.40 9.23 -0.35
C ASN A 183 6.29 7.72 -0.24
N SER A 184 7.22 7.10 0.47
CA SER A 184 7.16 5.67 0.80
C SER A 184 6.85 5.46 2.28
N VAL A 185 6.04 4.43 2.57
CA VAL A 185 5.79 3.93 3.92
C VAL A 185 6.53 2.61 4.09
N HIS A 186 7.17 2.42 5.23
CA HIS A 186 7.99 1.25 5.55
C HIS A 186 7.43 0.56 6.81
N PRO A 187 6.41 -0.30 6.65
CA PRO A 187 5.88 -1.07 7.76
C PRO A 187 6.90 -2.07 8.31
N GLY A 188 6.87 -2.28 9.63
CA GLY A 188 7.42 -3.48 10.27
C GLY A 188 6.54 -4.70 10.00
N PHE A 189 6.60 -5.71 10.88
CA PHE A 189 5.65 -6.82 10.82
C PHE A 189 4.27 -6.34 11.29
N ILE A 190 3.26 -6.47 10.42
CA ILE A 190 1.88 -6.06 10.67
C ILE A 190 1.00 -7.30 10.66
N TRP A 191 0.20 -7.51 11.70
CA TRP A 191 -0.68 -8.67 11.82
C TRP A 191 -1.86 -8.57 10.86
N THR A 192 -1.63 -8.95 9.62
CA THR A 192 -2.61 -8.99 8.53
C THR A 192 -3.09 -10.43 8.29
N PRO A 193 -4.18 -10.66 7.55
CA PRO A 193 -4.59 -12.01 7.13
C PRO A 193 -3.46 -12.79 6.42
N LEU A 194 -2.61 -12.10 5.64
CA LEU A 194 -1.44 -12.70 5.00
C LEU A 194 -0.44 -13.24 6.03
N VAL A 195 -0.09 -12.44 7.03
CA VAL A 195 0.87 -12.84 8.08
C VAL A 195 0.26 -13.90 8.99
N ALA A 196 -1.04 -13.81 9.31
CA ALA A 196 -1.76 -14.82 10.09
C ALA A 196 -1.81 -16.18 9.37
N ALA A 197 -1.96 -16.20 8.04
CA ALA A 197 -1.89 -17.43 7.25
C ALA A 197 -0.48 -18.07 7.33
N LEU A 198 0.59 -17.27 7.22
CA LEU A 198 1.97 -17.78 7.39
C LEU A 198 2.20 -18.34 8.81
N ALA A 199 1.58 -17.74 9.82
CA ALA A 199 1.64 -18.23 11.20
C ALA A 199 0.95 -19.60 11.37
N THR A 200 -0.15 -19.84 10.65
CA THR A 200 -0.88 -21.11 10.68
C THR A 200 -0.04 -22.24 10.10
N ASP A 201 0.74 -21.95 9.06
CA ASP A 201 1.61 -22.93 8.38
C ASP A 201 2.97 -23.11 9.08
N SER A 202 3.23 -22.35 10.15
CA SER A 202 4.50 -22.42 10.89
C SER A 202 4.63 -23.70 11.66
N PRO A 203 5.78 -24.43 11.59
CA PRO A 203 6.03 -25.63 12.38
C PRO A 203 5.97 -25.41 13.89
N GLU A 204 6.22 -24.19 14.36
CA GLU A 204 6.21 -23.82 15.78
C GLU A 204 4.82 -23.43 16.30
N GLY A 205 3.82 -23.37 15.40
CA GLY A 205 2.45 -22.94 15.71
C GLY A 205 2.26 -21.44 15.74
N SER A 206 1.00 -21.02 15.56
CA SER A 206 0.65 -19.60 15.35
C SER A 206 1.02 -18.68 16.52
N GLU A 207 0.84 -19.15 17.78
CA GLU A 207 1.17 -18.36 18.96
C GLU A 207 2.68 -18.15 19.12
N ALA A 208 3.49 -19.19 18.93
CA ALA A 208 4.94 -19.10 19.02
C ALA A 208 5.49 -18.24 17.87
N PHE A 209 4.97 -18.39 16.67
CA PHE A 209 5.31 -17.53 15.53
C PHE A 209 5.02 -16.07 15.81
N LYS A 210 3.83 -15.76 16.35
CA LYS A 210 3.46 -14.39 16.72
C LYS A 210 4.38 -13.82 17.80
N ALA A 211 4.62 -14.58 18.87
CA ALA A 211 5.50 -14.18 19.97
C ALA A 211 6.94 -13.90 19.49
N LYS A 212 7.43 -14.68 18.52
CA LYS A 212 8.71 -14.43 17.88
C LYS A 212 8.71 -13.12 17.11
N LEU A 213 7.69 -12.83 16.31
CA LEU A 213 7.57 -11.56 15.62
C LEU A 213 7.44 -10.38 16.59
N ASP A 214 6.67 -10.54 17.68
CA ASP A 214 6.55 -9.51 18.74
C ASP A 214 7.91 -9.17 19.31
N SER A 215 8.75 -10.17 19.60
CA SER A 215 10.08 -10.00 20.20
C SER A 215 11.10 -9.28 19.29
N LEU A 216 10.84 -9.23 18.00
CA LEU A 216 11.70 -8.51 17.03
C LEU A 216 11.48 -6.99 17.08
N HIS A 217 10.39 -6.54 17.71
CA HIS A 217 10.06 -5.11 17.79
C HIS A 217 10.35 -4.57 19.19
N PRO A 218 11.19 -3.52 19.33
CA PRO A 218 11.45 -2.89 20.63
C PRO A 218 10.21 -2.46 21.39
N ILE A 219 9.12 -2.10 20.69
CA ILE A 219 7.83 -1.76 21.31
C ILE A 219 7.12 -2.97 21.96
N GLY A 220 7.56 -4.20 21.64
CA GLY A 220 7.09 -5.44 22.26
C GLY A 220 5.92 -6.13 21.59
N HIS A 221 5.47 -5.67 20.44
CA HIS A 221 4.39 -6.31 19.66
C HIS A 221 4.47 -5.98 18.16
N VAL A 222 3.89 -6.85 17.33
CA VAL A 222 3.64 -6.54 15.91
C VAL A 222 2.59 -5.44 15.76
N GLY A 223 2.69 -4.66 14.68
CA GLY A 223 1.70 -3.63 14.38
C GLY A 223 0.35 -4.19 13.92
N ALA A 224 -0.68 -3.36 14.00
CA ALA A 224 -1.99 -3.58 13.40
C ALA A 224 -2.10 -2.83 12.06
N PRO A 225 -3.00 -3.23 11.13
CA PRO A 225 -3.24 -2.51 9.89
C PRO A 225 -3.54 -1.02 10.08
N ASP A 226 -4.24 -0.65 11.16
CA ASP A 226 -4.58 0.74 11.49
C ASP A 226 -3.33 1.59 11.79
N ASP A 227 -2.28 1.04 12.37
CA ASP A 227 -1.03 1.78 12.63
C ASP A 227 -0.44 2.32 11.33
N ILE A 228 -0.52 1.53 10.26
CA ILE A 228 -0.05 1.93 8.93
C ILE A 228 -1.04 2.87 8.25
N ALA A 229 -2.35 2.62 8.39
CA ALA A 229 -3.39 3.45 7.81
C ALA A 229 -3.33 4.90 8.31
N TYR A 230 -3.02 5.14 9.59
CA TYR A 230 -2.82 6.49 10.13
C TYR A 230 -1.62 7.21 9.50
N GLY A 231 -0.52 6.51 9.25
CA GLY A 231 0.61 7.06 8.51
C GLY A 231 0.28 7.41 7.06
N ILE A 232 -0.51 6.55 6.39
CA ILE A 232 -1.00 6.79 5.04
C ILE A 232 -1.95 8.00 5.04
N LEU A 233 -2.87 8.10 6.00
CA LEU A 233 -3.78 9.25 6.14
C LEU A 233 -3.00 10.57 6.32
N TYR A 234 -1.94 10.58 7.15
CA TYR A 234 -1.07 11.76 7.28
C TYR A 234 -0.47 12.15 5.93
N LEU A 235 0.11 11.21 5.18
CA LEU A 235 0.72 11.49 3.88
C LEU A 235 -0.32 11.84 2.81
N ALA A 236 -1.55 11.37 2.92
CA ALA A 236 -2.65 11.70 2.02
C ALA A 236 -3.24 13.11 2.27
N SER A 237 -3.13 13.61 3.49
CA SER A 237 -3.72 14.87 3.94
C SER A 237 -2.82 16.09 3.65
N ASP A 238 -3.38 17.29 3.80
CA ASP A 238 -2.65 18.54 3.65
C ASP A 238 -1.71 18.84 4.83
N GLU A 239 -1.79 18.05 5.92
CA GLU A 239 -0.82 18.11 7.03
C GLU A 239 0.61 17.79 6.58
N SER A 240 0.75 16.99 5.52
CA SER A 240 2.03 16.60 4.93
C SER A 240 2.40 17.41 3.66
N LYS A 241 1.82 18.60 3.47
CA LYS A 241 2.03 19.43 2.25
C LYS A 241 3.49 19.78 1.94
N PHE A 242 4.38 19.69 2.92
CA PHE A 242 5.82 19.95 2.77
C PHE A 242 6.66 18.66 2.84
N VAL A 243 6.01 17.48 2.69
CA VAL A 243 6.65 16.16 2.76
C VAL A 243 6.57 15.47 1.40
N THR A 244 7.71 15.37 0.72
CA THR A 244 7.86 14.60 -0.53
C THR A 244 9.23 13.93 -0.57
N GLY A 245 9.34 12.75 -1.19
CA GLY A 245 10.57 11.94 -1.23
C GLY A 245 10.96 11.34 0.13
N SER A 246 10.08 11.41 1.12
CA SER A 246 10.32 10.92 2.49
C SER A 246 10.06 9.42 2.60
N GLU A 247 10.74 8.82 3.56
CA GLU A 247 10.57 7.45 4.02
C GLU A 247 9.90 7.49 5.40
N LEU A 248 8.60 7.16 5.46
CA LEU A 248 7.88 7.08 6.73
C LEU A 248 7.97 5.65 7.27
N VAL A 249 8.85 5.44 8.24
CA VAL A 249 9.04 4.14 8.91
C VAL A 249 8.02 4.00 10.03
N ILE A 250 7.27 2.88 10.03
CA ILE A 250 6.26 2.54 11.06
C ILE A 250 6.48 1.07 11.42
N ASP A 251 7.43 0.80 12.30
CA ASP A 251 8.00 -0.52 12.50
C ASP A 251 8.23 -0.91 13.98
N GLY A 252 7.68 -0.17 14.92
CA GLY A 252 7.87 -0.43 16.35
C GLY A 252 9.34 -0.41 16.81
N GLY A 253 10.21 0.29 16.06
CA GLY A 253 11.64 0.40 16.36
C GLY A 253 12.51 -0.72 15.77
N TYR A 254 11.96 -1.58 14.93
CA TYR A 254 12.70 -2.71 14.33
C TYR A 254 13.99 -2.27 13.63
N THR A 255 13.99 -1.19 12.88
CA THR A 255 15.16 -0.71 12.12
C THR A 255 16.07 0.24 12.89
N CYS A 256 15.76 0.53 14.17
CA CYS A 256 16.58 1.41 15.02
C CYS A 256 17.66 0.66 15.79
N GLN A 257 17.73 -0.65 15.73
CA GLN A 257 18.63 -1.49 16.50
C GLN A 257 19.72 -2.13 15.61
#